data_eec9963c41d55cabfd0583a5989a1e8a
#
_entry.id   eec9963c41d55cabfd0583a5989a1e8a
#
_cell.length_a   1.000
_cell.length_b   1.000
_cell.length_c   1.000
_cell.angle_alpha   90.00
_cell.angle_beta   90.00
_cell.angle_gamma   90.00
#
_symmetry.space_group_name_H-M   'P 1'
#
loop_
_entity.id
_entity.type
_entity.pdbx_description
1 polymer ?
#
loop_
_entity_poly.entity_id
_entity_poly.type
_entity_poly.pdbx_seq_one_letter_code
_entity_poly.pdbx_strand_id
1 'polypeptide(L)'
;MTHGTALFRRGATSALAVATLGSSRDEQRIETLIGEDTKRFMLHYNFPPYCVGEVRILRGPSRRDIGHGALAERSILPVLPSAEEFPFTLRVVSEVMDSNGSSSMATVCGATLALMDAGVPIKEPVAGIAMGLMKEGDDYIVLTDILGDEDALGDMDFKVAGSPRGITGIQMDIKITSGIPYEVLRQALAQSRDARMHILEHMAMCLEKPRPELSVLAPQMVVVHINPEKIRSVIGPGGKNIK
;
A
#
# COMPACT_ATOMS: atom_id res chain seq x y z
N MET A 1 12.43 -5.39 -14.36
CA MET A 1 11.54 -4.63 -15.26
C MET A 1 10.32 -4.25 -14.45
N THR A 2 9.76 -3.07 -14.67
CA THR A 2 8.56 -2.59 -13.99
C THR A 2 7.33 -2.98 -14.82
N HIS A 3 6.22 -3.34 -14.16
CA HIS A 3 5.00 -3.73 -14.86
C HIS A 3 3.89 -2.68 -14.71
N GLY A 4 3.93 -1.90 -13.65
CA GLY A 4 3.12 -0.71 -13.46
C GLY A 4 3.85 0.29 -12.57
N THR A 5 3.59 1.58 -12.76
CA THR A 5 4.25 2.66 -12.02
C THR A 5 3.30 3.80 -11.76
N ALA A 6 3.47 4.49 -10.64
CA ALA A 6 2.78 5.72 -10.36
C ALA A 6 3.64 6.64 -9.50
N LEU A 7 3.66 7.92 -9.84
CA LEU A 7 4.19 8.97 -8.98
C LEU A 7 3.00 9.69 -8.33
N PHE A 8 2.85 9.52 -7.03
CA PHE A 8 1.86 10.26 -6.25
C PHE A 8 2.54 11.43 -5.55
N ARG A 9 1.99 12.61 -5.75
CA ARG A 9 2.53 13.84 -5.16
C ARG A 9 1.44 14.63 -4.44
N ARG A 10 1.75 15.06 -3.22
CA ARG A 10 0.93 15.97 -2.43
C ARG A 10 1.84 17.06 -1.83
N GLY A 11 1.75 18.29 -2.35
CA GLY A 11 2.65 19.37 -1.94
C GLY A 11 4.12 18.98 -2.04
N ALA A 12 4.83 19.00 -0.91
CA ALA A 12 6.23 18.63 -0.76
C ALA A 12 6.42 17.15 -0.35
N THR A 13 5.41 16.30 -0.52
CA THR A 13 5.54 14.85 -0.33
C THR A 13 5.32 14.16 -1.66
N SER A 14 6.27 13.31 -2.07
CA SER A 14 6.16 12.51 -3.28
C SER A 14 6.66 11.08 -3.07
N ALA A 15 5.91 10.11 -3.60
CA ALA A 15 6.22 8.69 -3.55
C ALA A 15 6.11 8.09 -4.95
N LEU A 16 7.19 7.48 -5.43
CA LEU A 16 7.23 6.70 -6.65
C LEU A 16 6.95 5.24 -6.30
N ALA A 17 5.79 4.75 -6.69
CA ALA A 17 5.41 3.35 -6.52
C ALA A 17 5.64 2.54 -7.80
N VAL A 18 6.22 1.37 -7.66
CA VAL A 18 6.54 0.45 -8.75
C VAL A 18 5.95 -0.92 -8.44
N ALA A 19 5.07 -1.41 -9.29
CA ALA A 19 4.49 -2.74 -9.20
C ALA A 19 5.19 -3.73 -10.12
N THR A 20 5.46 -4.92 -9.59
CA THR A 20 6.05 -6.04 -10.32
C THR A 20 5.20 -7.30 -10.09
N LEU A 21 4.88 -8.00 -11.16
CA LEU A 21 4.15 -9.26 -11.16
C LEU A 21 5.15 -10.41 -11.26
N GLY A 22 4.98 -11.42 -10.44
CA GLY A 22 5.81 -12.61 -10.41
C GLY A 22 4.99 -13.89 -10.46
N SER A 23 5.65 -15.02 -10.50
CA SER A 23 5.06 -16.34 -10.37
C SER A 23 4.96 -16.78 -8.90
N SER A 24 4.36 -17.92 -8.62
CA SER A 24 4.33 -18.51 -7.27
C SER A 24 5.73 -18.82 -6.70
N ARG A 25 6.77 -18.91 -7.55
CA ARG A 25 8.16 -19.07 -7.10
C ARG A 25 8.75 -17.82 -6.47
N ASP A 26 8.14 -16.67 -6.74
CA ASP A 26 8.58 -15.35 -6.27
C ASP A 26 7.87 -14.95 -4.96
N GLU A 27 7.00 -15.83 -4.42
CA GLU A 27 6.36 -15.61 -3.12
C GLU A 27 7.40 -15.53 -2.00
N GLN A 28 7.17 -14.64 -1.06
CA GLN A 28 8.01 -14.56 0.14
C GLN A 28 7.71 -15.74 1.06
N ARG A 29 8.72 -16.55 1.34
CA ARG A 29 8.64 -17.60 2.35
C ARG A 29 8.89 -17.00 3.73
N ILE A 30 8.04 -17.34 4.68
CA ILE A 30 8.11 -16.90 6.07
C ILE A 30 8.23 -18.13 6.94
N GLU A 31 9.39 -18.35 7.53
CA GLU A 31 9.63 -19.41 8.50
C GLU A 31 9.31 -18.89 9.91
N THR A 32 8.44 -19.58 10.60
CA THR A 32 8.06 -19.30 12.00
C THR A 32 8.31 -20.51 12.87
N LEU A 33 8.25 -20.32 14.18
CA LEU A 33 8.39 -21.44 15.15
C LEU A 33 7.28 -22.49 15.03
N ILE A 34 6.15 -22.15 14.42
CA ILE A 34 4.98 -23.04 14.26
C ILE A 34 4.81 -23.57 12.83
N GLY A 35 5.69 -23.21 11.90
CA GLY A 35 5.67 -23.69 10.51
C GLY A 35 6.12 -22.68 9.49
N GLU A 36 6.01 -23.07 8.22
CA GLU A 36 6.29 -22.23 7.06
C GLU A 36 4.99 -21.64 6.52
N ASP A 37 5.02 -20.39 6.10
CA ASP A 37 3.94 -19.69 5.43
C ASP A 37 4.48 -18.99 4.17
N THR A 38 3.60 -18.63 3.23
CA THR A 38 3.96 -17.89 2.03
C THR A 38 3.14 -16.61 1.91
N LYS A 39 3.77 -15.57 1.40
CA LYS A 39 3.16 -14.27 1.22
C LYS A 39 3.21 -13.88 -0.25
N ARG A 40 2.04 -13.80 -0.87
CA ARG A 40 1.85 -13.49 -2.28
C ARG A 40 1.91 -11.99 -2.58
N PHE A 41 1.51 -11.16 -1.64
CA PHE A 41 1.59 -9.70 -1.77
C PHE A 41 2.64 -9.13 -0.83
N MET A 42 3.53 -8.32 -1.38
CA MET A 42 4.59 -7.64 -0.64
C MET A 42 4.58 -6.16 -0.99
N LEU A 43 4.66 -5.30 0.02
CA LEU A 43 4.88 -3.87 -0.18
C LEU A 43 6.10 -3.42 0.63
N HIS A 44 7.11 -2.95 -0.09
CA HIS A 44 8.33 -2.42 0.49
C HIS A 44 8.32 -0.90 0.38
N TYR A 45 8.53 -0.25 1.52
CA TYR A 45 8.59 1.20 1.64
C TYR A 45 10.03 1.61 1.93
N ASN A 46 10.58 2.50 1.14
CA ASN A 46 11.91 3.04 1.28
C ASN A 46 11.84 4.54 1.59
N PHE A 47 12.46 4.92 2.71
CA PHE A 47 12.54 6.31 3.16
C PHE A 47 14.01 6.72 3.24
N PRO A 48 14.62 7.05 2.10
CA PRO A 48 16.03 7.44 2.07
C PRO A 48 16.24 8.81 2.75
N PRO A 49 17.38 9.05 3.38
CA PRO A 49 17.66 10.31 4.11
C PRO A 49 17.46 11.56 3.29
N TYR A 50 17.76 11.51 1.99
CA TYR A 50 17.64 12.67 1.10
C TYR A 50 16.20 13.21 0.98
N CYS A 51 15.18 12.36 1.20
CA CYS A 51 13.79 12.82 1.06
C CYS A 51 13.36 13.85 2.12
N VAL A 52 14.16 14.01 3.18
CA VAL A 52 14.02 15.05 4.21
C VAL A 52 15.27 15.93 4.31
N GLY A 53 16.14 15.91 3.29
CA GLY A 53 17.38 16.72 3.26
C GLY A 53 18.48 16.26 4.22
N GLU A 54 18.38 15.03 4.74
CA GLU A 54 19.40 14.47 5.64
C GLU A 54 20.52 13.75 4.88
N VAL A 55 21.72 13.76 5.47
CA VAL A 55 22.86 12.93 5.06
C VAL A 55 23.10 11.88 6.13
N ARG A 56 22.89 10.61 5.81
CA ARG A 56 23.00 9.50 6.76
C ARG A 56 23.49 8.22 6.07
N ILE A 57 24.24 7.38 6.78
CA ILE A 57 24.67 6.08 6.27
C ILE A 57 23.46 5.14 6.19
N LEU A 58 23.27 4.52 5.04
CA LEU A 58 22.25 3.49 4.82
C LEU A 58 22.75 2.15 5.36
N ARG A 59 22.04 1.59 6.35
CA ARG A 59 22.37 0.29 7.00
C ARG A 59 21.28 -0.75 6.85
N GLY A 60 20.48 -0.67 5.77
CA GLY A 60 19.30 -1.50 5.56
C GLY A 60 18.00 -0.83 6.06
N PRO A 61 16.86 -1.55 6.00
CA PRO A 61 15.55 -1.00 6.37
C PRO A 61 15.51 -0.54 7.83
N SER A 62 15.01 0.66 8.05
CA SER A 62 14.76 1.20 9.38
C SER A 62 13.43 0.66 9.96
N ARG A 63 13.19 0.89 11.27
CA ARG A 63 11.88 0.59 11.88
C ARG A 63 10.75 1.35 11.19
N ARG A 64 11.04 2.57 10.71
CA ARG A 64 10.10 3.38 9.92
C ARG A 64 9.74 2.70 8.61
N ASP A 65 10.75 2.23 7.87
CA ASP A 65 10.52 1.53 6.59
C ASP A 65 9.64 0.29 6.78
N ILE A 66 9.94 -0.51 7.80
CA ILE A 66 9.16 -1.72 8.12
C ILE A 66 7.74 -1.37 8.54
N GLY A 67 7.55 -0.44 9.48
CA GLY A 67 6.24 -0.09 10.01
C GLY A 67 5.33 0.59 9.00
N HIS A 68 5.86 1.54 8.23
CA HIS A 68 5.11 2.23 7.18
C HIS A 68 4.81 1.31 5.99
N GLY A 69 5.74 0.44 5.63
CA GLY A 69 5.52 -0.60 4.63
C GLY A 69 4.41 -1.55 5.03
N ALA A 70 4.43 -2.06 6.27
CA ALA A 70 3.40 -2.95 6.80
C ALA A 70 2.01 -2.27 6.87
N LEU A 71 1.94 -0.96 7.22
CA LEU A 71 0.70 -0.21 7.20
C LEU A 71 0.13 -0.10 5.78
N ALA A 72 0.95 0.30 4.82
CA ALA A 72 0.52 0.43 3.42
C ALA A 72 0.10 -0.92 2.84
N GLU A 73 0.84 -1.99 3.11
CA GLU A 73 0.53 -3.34 2.66
C GLU A 73 -0.82 -3.82 3.16
N ARG A 74 -1.07 -3.78 4.48
CA ARG A 74 -2.37 -4.21 5.05
C ARG A 74 -3.53 -3.32 4.61
N SER A 75 -3.27 -2.06 4.24
CA SER A 75 -4.29 -1.16 3.73
C SER A 75 -4.77 -1.54 2.33
N ILE A 76 -3.92 -2.16 1.51
CA ILE A 76 -4.22 -2.56 0.13
C ILE A 76 -4.70 -4.01 0.04
N LEU A 77 -4.21 -4.88 0.92
CA LEU A 77 -4.49 -6.32 0.91
C LEU A 77 -5.99 -6.67 0.74
N PRO A 78 -6.96 -5.99 1.42
CA PRO A 78 -8.39 -6.34 1.31
C PRO A 78 -9.01 -6.14 -0.07
N VAL A 79 -8.42 -5.29 -0.90
CA VAL A 79 -8.93 -4.98 -2.25
C VAL A 79 -8.24 -5.77 -3.36
N LEU A 80 -7.24 -6.56 -3.04
CA LEU A 80 -6.58 -7.41 -4.03
C LEU A 80 -7.48 -8.56 -4.47
N PRO A 81 -7.34 -9.03 -5.72
CA PRO A 81 -8.01 -10.23 -6.21
C PRO A 81 -7.49 -11.48 -5.48
N SER A 82 -8.30 -12.53 -5.44
CA SER A 82 -7.87 -13.83 -4.93
C SER A 82 -6.77 -14.46 -5.80
N ALA A 83 -6.09 -15.47 -5.27
CA ALA A 83 -5.08 -16.21 -6.05
C ALA A 83 -5.71 -17.00 -7.22
N GLU A 84 -6.98 -17.37 -7.10
CA GLU A 84 -7.72 -18.06 -8.15
C GLU A 84 -8.08 -17.13 -9.30
N GLU A 85 -8.46 -15.88 -8.98
CA GLU A 85 -8.82 -14.86 -9.98
C GLU A 85 -7.59 -14.27 -10.67
N PHE A 86 -6.48 -14.12 -9.92
CA PHE A 86 -5.26 -13.48 -10.41
C PHE A 86 -4.02 -14.17 -9.81
N PRO A 87 -3.49 -15.22 -10.46
CA PRO A 87 -2.49 -16.13 -9.87
C PRO A 87 -1.05 -15.58 -9.88
N PHE A 88 -0.89 -14.26 -9.77
CA PHE A 88 0.42 -13.62 -9.72
C PHE A 88 0.85 -13.32 -8.28
N THR A 89 2.13 -13.42 -8.03
CA THR A 89 2.79 -12.79 -6.90
C THR A 89 2.93 -11.31 -7.19
N LEU A 90 2.55 -10.47 -6.24
CA LEU A 90 2.52 -9.02 -6.37
C LEU A 90 3.60 -8.41 -5.46
N ARG A 91 4.49 -7.62 -6.03
CA ARG A 91 5.46 -6.84 -5.26
C ARG A 91 5.35 -5.37 -5.64
N VAL A 92 5.10 -4.52 -4.65
CA VAL A 92 5.17 -3.07 -4.80
C VAL A 92 6.36 -2.55 -4.02
N VAL A 93 7.14 -1.68 -4.66
CA VAL A 93 8.21 -0.93 -4.01
C VAL A 93 7.84 0.55 -4.10
N SER A 94 7.80 1.22 -2.97
CA SER A 94 7.56 2.67 -2.87
C SER A 94 8.83 3.37 -2.46
N GLU A 95 9.35 4.23 -3.34
CA GLU A 95 10.47 5.12 -3.07
C GLU A 95 9.94 6.50 -2.70
N VAL A 96 10.18 6.94 -1.48
CA VAL A 96 9.83 8.30 -1.06
C VAL A 96 10.89 9.26 -1.58
N MET A 97 10.48 10.15 -2.48
CA MET A 97 11.38 11.11 -3.14
C MET A 97 11.55 12.39 -2.34
N ASP A 98 10.43 12.89 -1.78
CA ASP A 98 10.35 14.03 -0.88
C ASP A 98 9.33 13.75 0.21
N SER A 99 9.52 14.29 1.41
CA SER A 99 8.58 14.08 2.51
C SER A 99 8.42 15.32 3.39
N ASN A 100 7.20 15.85 3.42
CA ASN A 100 6.72 16.81 4.41
C ASN A 100 5.30 16.41 4.84
N GLY A 101 5.23 15.39 5.70
CA GLY A 101 3.98 14.79 6.18
C GLY A 101 3.54 13.58 5.34
N SER A 102 3.03 12.60 6.04
CA SER A 102 2.35 11.37 5.60
C SER A 102 2.81 10.68 4.30
N SER A 103 4.10 10.41 4.20
CA SER A 103 4.66 9.63 3.09
C SER A 103 4.10 8.20 3.00
N SER A 104 3.67 7.61 4.13
CA SER A 104 3.01 6.28 4.14
C SER A 104 1.65 6.32 3.43
N MET A 105 0.87 7.38 3.60
CA MET A 105 -0.42 7.53 2.92
C MET A 105 -0.25 7.89 1.44
N ALA A 106 0.78 8.66 1.10
CA ALA A 106 1.20 8.86 -0.29
C ALA A 106 1.59 7.52 -0.95
N THR A 107 2.27 6.64 -0.20
CA THR A 107 2.59 5.27 -0.65
C THR A 107 1.33 4.44 -0.91
N VAL A 108 0.31 4.50 -0.06
CA VAL A 108 -0.97 3.80 -0.28
C VAL A 108 -1.61 4.23 -1.60
N CYS A 109 -1.70 5.54 -1.84
CA CYS A 109 -2.26 6.10 -3.08
C CYS A 109 -1.43 5.71 -4.31
N GLY A 110 -0.11 5.89 -4.25
CA GLY A 110 0.81 5.53 -5.33
C GLY A 110 0.81 4.03 -5.64
N ALA A 111 0.81 3.18 -4.60
CA ALA A 111 0.78 1.73 -4.76
C ALA A 111 -0.54 1.25 -5.39
N THR A 112 -1.68 1.84 -5.00
CA THR A 112 -2.97 1.59 -5.63
C THR A 112 -2.92 1.88 -7.13
N LEU A 113 -2.45 3.06 -7.51
CA LEU A 113 -2.33 3.46 -8.92
C LEU A 113 -1.33 2.57 -9.68
N ALA A 114 -0.19 2.22 -9.07
CA ALA A 114 0.80 1.35 -9.71
C ALA A 114 0.28 -0.07 -9.96
N LEU A 115 -0.53 -0.63 -9.04
CA LEU A 115 -1.22 -1.90 -9.24
C LEU A 115 -2.25 -1.81 -10.36
N MET A 116 -3.04 -0.74 -10.40
CA MET A 116 -3.99 -0.49 -11.47
C MET A 116 -3.30 -0.32 -12.83
N ASP A 117 -2.16 0.37 -12.87
CA ASP A 117 -1.35 0.57 -14.08
C ASP A 117 -0.71 -0.75 -14.56
N ALA A 118 -0.39 -1.66 -13.63
CA ALA A 118 0.08 -3.01 -13.97
C ALA A 118 -1.02 -3.94 -14.52
N GLY A 119 -2.29 -3.52 -14.51
CA GLY A 119 -3.44 -4.34 -14.92
C GLY A 119 -3.92 -5.30 -13.82
N VAL A 120 -3.57 -5.07 -12.56
CA VAL A 120 -4.09 -5.88 -11.45
C VAL A 120 -5.56 -5.52 -11.22
N PRO A 121 -6.50 -6.48 -11.30
CA PRO A 121 -7.93 -6.21 -11.16
C PRO A 121 -8.31 -6.04 -9.69
N ILE A 122 -7.83 -4.95 -9.06
CA ILE A 122 -8.22 -4.62 -7.69
C ILE A 122 -9.71 -4.34 -7.61
N LYS A 123 -10.35 -4.73 -6.51
CA LYS A 123 -11.80 -4.58 -6.31
C LYS A 123 -12.23 -3.12 -6.30
N GLU A 124 -11.43 -2.28 -5.68
CA GLU A 124 -11.65 -0.82 -5.56
C GLU A 124 -10.32 -0.10 -5.31
N PRO A 125 -10.19 1.16 -5.75
CA PRO A 125 -9.04 1.97 -5.39
C PRO A 125 -9.06 2.33 -3.89
N VAL A 126 -7.86 2.43 -3.31
CA VAL A 126 -7.65 2.81 -1.91
C VAL A 126 -6.86 4.11 -1.87
N ALA A 127 -7.38 5.08 -1.11
CA ALA A 127 -6.63 6.28 -0.76
C ALA A 127 -6.33 6.32 0.73
N GLY A 128 -5.30 7.06 1.11
CA GLY A 128 -4.90 7.26 2.49
C GLY A 128 -4.75 8.73 2.83
N ILE A 129 -5.07 9.09 4.06
CA ILE A 129 -4.95 10.45 4.63
C ILE A 129 -4.38 10.38 6.04
N ALA A 130 -3.63 11.40 6.45
CA ALA A 130 -3.22 11.59 7.83
C ALA A 130 -3.98 12.76 8.45
N MET A 131 -4.66 12.46 9.54
CA MET A 131 -5.35 13.40 10.39
C MET A 131 -4.47 13.75 11.59
N GLY A 132 -4.60 14.99 12.09
CA GLY A 132 -3.96 15.43 13.30
C GLY A 132 -4.97 15.93 14.32
N LEU A 133 -4.47 16.23 15.51
CA LEU A 133 -5.23 16.85 16.58
C LEU A 133 -4.36 17.86 17.29
N MET A 134 -4.94 19.02 17.56
CA MET A 134 -4.39 20.02 18.47
C MET A 134 -5.36 20.18 19.63
N LYS A 135 -4.85 20.15 20.86
CA LYS A 135 -5.60 20.33 22.08
C LYS A 135 -5.07 21.53 22.86
N GLU A 136 -5.96 22.47 23.18
CA GLU A 136 -5.64 23.59 24.06
C GLU A 136 -6.71 23.69 25.15
N GLY A 137 -6.34 23.43 26.41
CA GLY A 137 -7.30 23.33 27.51
C GLY A 137 -8.30 22.18 27.27
N ASP A 138 -9.57 22.53 27.15
CA ASP A 138 -10.69 21.60 26.84
C ASP A 138 -11.10 21.63 25.36
N ASP A 139 -10.48 22.48 24.56
CA ASP A 139 -10.77 22.59 23.12
C ASP A 139 -9.95 21.63 22.30
N TYR A 140 -10.58 21.08 21.24
CA TYR A 140 -9.97 20.14 20.32
C TYR A 140 -10.19 20.61 18.88
N ILE A 141 -9.09 20.66 18.10
CA ILE A 141 -9.11 21.00 16.68
C ILE A 141 -8.58 19.80 15.90
N VAL A 142 -9.43 19.20 15.07
CA VAL A 142 -9.04 18.10 14.16
C VAL A 142 -8.47 18.70 12.88
N LEU A 143 -7.23 18.34 12.57
CA LEU A 143 -6.52 18.75 11.35
C LEU A 143 -6.65 17.67 10.29
N THR A 144 -6.86 18.09 9.05
CA THR A 144 -6.95 17.19 7.89
C THR A 144 -5.71 17.36 7.02
N ASP A 145 -5.06 16.25 6.67
CA ASP A 145 -3.88 16.21 5.79
C ASP A 145 -2.66 16.94 6.38
N ILE A 146 -2.20 16.47 7.53
CA ILE A 146 -1.16 17.11 8.32
C ILE A 146 0.22 17.14 7.65
N LEU A 147 0.94 18.23 7.88
CA LEU A 147 2.34 18.42 7.55
C LEU A 147 3.25 17.77 8.61
N GLY A 148 4.55 17.72 8.32
CA GLY A 148 5.54 17.14 9.24
C GLY A 148 5.61 17.85 10.58
N ASP A 149 5.51 19.19 10.61
CA ASP A 149 5.50 19.98 11.83
C ASP A 149 4.21 19.77 12.64
N GLU A 150 3.07 19.63 11.97
CA GLU A 150 1.77 19.32 12.60
C GLU A 150 1.74 17.90 13.17
N ASP A 151 2.42 16.94 12.52
CA ASP A 151 2.67 15.61 13.10
C ASP A 151 3.58 15.71 14.32
N ALA A 152 4.68 16.43 14.23
CA ALA A 152 5.67 16.47 15.30
C ALA A 152 5.16 17.21 16.58
N LEU A 153 4.42 18.30 16.40
CA LEU A 153 3.94 19.18 17.47
C LEU A 153 2.50 18.86 17.91
N GLY A 154 1.73 18.14 17.10
CA GLY A 154 0.36 17.80 17.38
C GLY A 154 0.20 16.74 18.47
N ASP A 155 -1.02 16.60 18.95
CA ASP A 155 -1.43 15.70 20.05
C ASP A 155 -1.86 14.31 19.58
N MET A 156 -2.11 14.15 18.29
CA MET A 156 -2.45 12.88 17.65
C MET A 156 -1.96 12.86 16.19
N ASP A 157 -1.43 11.73 15.77
CA ASP A 157 -1.24 11.33 14.37
C ASP A 157 -2.17 10.15 14.08
N PHE A 158 -3.12 10.35 13.17
CA PHE A 158 -4.17 9.38 12.86
C PHE A 158 -4.25 9.12 11.37
N LYS A 159 -3.66 8.02 10.93
CA LYS A 159 -3.62 7.58 9.53
C LYS A 159 -4.80 6.68 9.22
N VAL A 160 -5.55 7.03 8.18
CA VAL A 160 -6.74 6.29 7.74
C VAL A 160 -6.63 6.02 6.25
N ALA A 161 -6.63 4.75 5.87
CA ALA A 161 -6.70 4.31 4.50
C ALA A 161 -8.02 3.60 4.22
N GLY A 162 -8.53 3.70 3.00
CA GLY A 162 -9.77 3.01 2.63
C GLY A 162 -10.24 3.30 1.22
N SER A 163 -11.16 2.46 0.79
CA SER A 163 -11.92 2.56 -0.45
C SER A 163 -13.18 3.44 -0.27
N PRO A 164 -13.97 3.70 -1.33
CA PRO A 164 -15.26 4.35 -1.20
C PRO A 164 -16.23 3.65 -0.25
N ARG A 165 -16.13 2.31 -0.12
CA ARG A 165 -17.01 1.50 0.73
C ARG A 165 -16.62 1.49 2.20
N GLY A 166 -15.35 1.70 2.54
CA GLY A 166 -14.94 1.62 3.93
C GLY A 166 -13.44 1.73 4.17
N ILE A 167 -13.08 1.64 5.44
CA ILE A 167 -11.70 1.71 5.91
C ILE A 167 -11.04 0.34 5.72
N THR A 168 -9.85 0.33 5.15
CA THR A 168 -9.02 -0.87 4.95
C THR A 168 -7.78 -0.91 5.83
N GLY A 169 -7.34 0.24 6.31
CA GLY A 169 -6.19 0.35 7.19
C GLY A 169 -6.28 1.57 8.10
N ILE A 170 -5.80 1.40 9.33
CA ILE A 170 -5.82 2.43 10.35
C ILE A 170 -4.56 2.32 11.22
N GLN A 171 -4.01 3.47 11.58
CA GLN A 171 -2.97 3.60 12.60
C GLN A 171 -3.15 4.91 13.33
N MET A 172 -3.13 4.87 14.65
CA MET A 172 -3.25 6.05 15.49
C MET A 172 -2.12 6.08 16.52
N ASP A 173 -1.51 7.23 16.65
CA ASP A 173 -0.54 7.56 17.71
C ASP A 173 -1.09 8.73 18.51
N ILE A 174 -1.34 8.52 19.80
CA ILE A 174 -1.86 9.51 20.74
C ILE A 174 -0.72 9.96 21.63
N LYS A 175 -0.41 11.25 21.62
CA LYS A 175 0.71 11.84 22.33
C LYS A 175 0.31 12.51 23.66
N ILE A 176 -1.00 12.61 23.94
CA ILE A 176 -1.55 13.17 25.19
C ILE A 176 -1.98 12.06 26.16
N THR A 177 -1.73 12.28 27.46
CA THR A 177 -2.04 11.31 28.52
C THR A 177 -3.53 11.29 28.91
N SER A 178 -4.27 12.34 28.61
CA SER A 178 -5.70 12.47 28.96
C SER A 178 -6.61 11.59 28.07
N GLY A 179 -6.05 11.01 26.99
CA GLY A 179 -6.85 10.34 25.97
C GLY A 179 -7.62 11.35 25.10
N ILE A 180 -8.39 10.80 24.14
CA ILE A 180 -9.16 11.59 23.18
C ILE A 180 -10.65 11.25 23.36
N PRO A 181 -11.54 12.26 23.48
CA PRO A 181 -12.98 12.04 23.56
C PRO A 181 -13.51 11.31 22.32
N TYR A 182 -14.50 10.44 22.51
CA TYR A 182 -15.12 9.67 21.43
C TYR A 182 -15.68 10.54 20.30
N GLU A 183 -16.25 11.71 20.64
CA GLU A 183 -16.80 12.65 19.64
C GLU A 183 -15.71 13.24 18.74
N VAL A 184 -14.53 13.51 19.29
CA VAL A 184 -13.38 14.00 18.52
C VAL A 184 -12.90 12.92 17.55
N LEU A 185 -12.83 11.65 17.99
CA LEU A 185 -12.51 10.52 17.11
C LEU A 185 -13.54 10.32 16.00
N ARG A 186 -14.82 10.48 16.32
CA ARG A 186 -15.92 10.44 15.34
C ARG A 186 -15.77 11.52 14.28
N GLN A 187 -15.46 12.75 14.72
CA GLN A 187 -15.20 13.89 13.84
C GLN A 187 -13.98 13.60 12.93
N ALA A 188 -12.87 13.12 13.50
CA ALA A 188 -11.66 12.79 12.73
C ALA A 188 -11.93 11.71 11.66
N LEU A 189 -12.72 10.69 12.00
CA LEU A 189 -13.13 9.66 11.03
C LEU A 189 -14.01 10.23 9.91
N ALA A 190 -14.97 11.11 10.22
CA ALA A 190 -15.82 11.76 9.23
C ALA A 190 -15.00 12.63 8.27
N GLN A 191 -14.15 13.51 8.81
CA GLN A 191 -13.26 14.34 8.01
C GLN A 191 -12.28 13.51 7.18
N SER A 192 -11.76 12.41 7.72
CA SER A 192 -10.87 11.50 6.97
C SER A 192 -11.58 10.83 5.80
N ARG A 193 -12.87 10.54 5.92
CA ARG A 193 -13.68 10.01 4.81
C ARG A 193 -13.79 11.02 3.68
N ASP A 194 -14.16 12.25 3.99
CA ASP A 194 -14.33 13.30 2.98
C ASP A 194 -13.01 13.59 2.26
N ALA A 195 -11.90 13.66 3.01
CA ALA A 195 -10.58 13.82 2.45
C ALA A 195 -10.16 12.65 1.54
N ARG A 196 -10.42 11.41 1.94
CA ARG A 196 -10.12 10.24 1.12
C ARG A 196 -10.96 10.19 -0.16
N MET A 197 -12.25 10.59 -0.09
CA MET A 197 -13.09 10.67 -1.28
C MET A 197 -12.54 11.70 -2.27
N HIS A 198 -12.12 12.86 -1.79
CA HIS A 198 -11.48 13.89 -2.62
C HIS A 198 -10.19 13.37 -3.29
N ILE A 199 -9.34 12.65 -2.54
CA ILE A 199 -8.12 12.04 -3.10
C ILE A 199 -8.48 10.98 -4.17
N LEU A 200 -9.47 10.12 -3.90
CA LEU A 200 -9.92 9.11 -4.85
C LEU A 200 -10.45 9.72 -6.16
N GLU A 201 -11.15 10.85 -6.10
CA GLU A 201 -11.58 11.61 -7.28
C GLU A 201 -10.38 12.08 -8.11
N HIS A 202 -9.35 12.63 -7.47
CA HIS A 202 -8.10 13.02 -8.15
C HIS A 202 -7.35 11.83 -8.73
N MET A 203 -7.30 10.70 -8.02
CA MET A 203 -6.70 9.48 -8.52
C MET A 203 -7.45 8.96 -9.76
N ALA A 204 -8.79 9.03 -9.76
CA ALA A 204 -9.63 8.60 -10.87
C ALA A 204 -9.44 9.47 -12.12
N MET A 205 -9.13 10.77 -11.99
CA MET A 205 -8.77 11.62 -13.13
C MET A 205 -7.47 11.14 -13.83
N CYS A 206 -6.57 10.50 -13.10
CA CYS A 206 -5.35 9.94 -13.66
C CYS A 206 -5.60 8.54 -14.25
N LEU A 207 -6.24 7.67 -13.47
CA LEU A 207 -6.55 6.29 -13.85
C LEU A 207 -7.82 5.83 -13.12
N GLU A 208 -8.95 5.84 -13.81
CA GLU A 208 -10.27 5.51 -13.23
C GLU A 208 -10.40 4.03 -12.89
N LYS A 209 -9.88 3.16 -13.76
CA LYS A 209 -9.97 1.69 -13.63
C LYS A 209 -8.63 1.04 -13.90
N PRO A 210 -8.40 -0.18 -13.37
CA PRO A 210 -7.24 -0.96 -13.77
C PRO A 210 -7.16 -1.10 -15.30
N ARG A 211 -5.94 -1.08 -15.84
CA ARG A 211 -5.74 -1.34 -17.27
C ARG A 211 -6.31 -2.71 -17.64
N PRO A 212 -6.98 -2.83 -18.80
CA PRO A 212 -7.61 -4.09 -19.21
C PRO A 212 -6.58 -5.18 -19.56
N GLU A 213 -5.37 -4.79 -19.90
CA GLU A 213 -4.28 -5.69 -20.27
C GLU A 213 -3.11 -5.55 -19.32
N LEU A 214 -2.42 -6.66 -19.08
CA LEU A 214 -1.17 -6.66 -18.35
C LEU A 214 -0.07 -5.99 -19.17
N SER A 215 0.92 -5.43 -18.48
CA SER A 215 2.13 -4.95 -19.13
C SER A 215 2.74 -6.05 -20.02
N VAL A 216 3.17 -5.67 -21.21
CA VAL A 216 3.88 -6.59 -22.13
C VAL A 216 5.16 -7.19 -21.54
N LEU A 217 5.66 -6.58 -20.47
CA LEU A 217 6.84 -7.04 -19.72
C LEU A 217 6.48 -8.00 -18.57
N ALA A 218 5.19 -8.15 -18.25
CA ALA A 218 4.73 -9.05 -17.21
C ALA A 218 4.85 -10.52 -17.68
N PRO A 219 5.14 -11.47 -16.77
CA PRO A 219 5.12 -12.86 -17.11
C PRO A 219 3.74 -13.28 -17.57
N GLN A 220 3.65 -14.09 -18.60
CA GLN A 220 2.39 -14.67 -19.04
C GLN A 220 2.11 -15.92 -18.25
N MET A 221 0.92 -16.02 -17.66
CA MET A 221 0.46 -17.23 -17.00
C MET A 221 -0.82 -17.73 -17.68
N VAL A 222 -0.78 -18.99 -18.09
CA VAL A 222 -1.92 -19.68 -18.70
C VAL A 222 -2.34 -20.81 -17.77
N VAL A 223 -3.57 -20.75 -17.27
CA VAL A 223 -4.16 -21.83 -16.48
C VAL A 223 -4.85 -22.81 -17.43
N VAL A 224 -4.38 -24.05 -17.46
CA VAL A 224 -4.96 -25.11 -18.26
C VAL A 224 -5.56 -26.16 -17.33
N HIS A 225 -6.89 -26.33 -17.41
CA HIS A 225 -7.56 -27.40 -16.70
C HIS A 225 -7.40 -28.73 -17.48
N ILE A 226 -6.82 -29.72 -16.81
CA ILE A 226 -6.60 -31.03 -17.40
C ILE A 226 -7.32 -32.13 -16.62
N ASN A 227 -7.69 -33.21 -17.29
CA ASN A 227 -8.17 -34.41 -16.60
C ASN A 227 -7.05 -34.96 -15.70
N PRO A 228 -7.32 -35.23 -14.39
CA PRO A 228 -6.33 -35.79 -13.47
C PRO A 228 -5.60 -37.04 -13.98
N GLU A 229 -6.28 -37.89 -14.74
CA GLU A 229 -5.68 -39.08 -15.35
C GLU A 229 -4.58 -38.74 -16.36
N LYS A 230 -4.61 -37.55 -16.96
CA LYS A 230 -3.62 -37.07 -17.95
C LYS A 230 -2.43 -36.33 -17.35
N ILE A 231 -2.41 -36.10 -16.04
CA ILE A 231 -1.32 -35.38 -15.36
C ILE A 231 0.04 -35.98 -15.68
N ARG A 232 0.15 -37.32 -15.64
CA ARG A 232 1.39 -38.04 -15.94
C ARG A 232 1.88 -37.79 -17.37
N SER A 233 0.96 -37.72 -18.35
CA SER A 233 1.28 -37.45 -19.76
C SER A 233 1.68 -35.99 -19.99
N VAL A 234 1.07 -35.04 -19.28
CA VAL A 234 1.38 -33.61 -19.36
C VAL A 234 2.77 -33.33 -18.75
N ILE A 235 3.06 -33.93 -17.61
CA ILE A 235 4.38 -33.77 -16.96
C ILE A 235 5.46 -34.47 -17.80
N GLY A 236 5.15 -35.64 -18.33
CA GLY A 236 6.09 -36.49 -19.08
C GLY A 236 7.18 -37.14 -18.23
N PRO A 237 7.93 -38.09 -18.80
CA PRO A 237 9.03 -38.77 -18.10
C PRO A 237 10.10 -37.77 -17.65
N GLY A 238 10.36 -37.72 -16.34
CA GLY A 238 11.31 -36.75 -15.75
C GLY A 238 10.98 -35.27 -15.99
N GLY A 239 9.72 -34.95 -16.22
CA GLY A 239 9.26 -33.57 -16.45
C GLY A 239 9.61 -33.02 -17.84
N LYS A 240 9.87 -33.86 -18.83
CA LYS A 240 10.32 -33.44 -20.18
C LYS A 240 9.27 -32.67 -20.96
N ASN A 241 7.97 -32.93 -20.71
CA ASN A 241 6.88 -32.28 -21.47
C ASN A 241 6.46 -30.94 -20.85
N ILE A 242 6.67 -30.75 -19.54
CA ILE A 242 6.26 -29.56 -18.82
C ILE A 242 7.38 -28.50 -18.68
N LYS A 243 8.60 -28.88 -19.02
CA LYS A 243 9.72 -27.95 -19.14
C LYS A 243 9.65 -27.24 -20.49
#